data_74dd07c9671c1a331deaaa587319b528
#
_entry.id   74dd07c9671c1a331deaaa587319b528
#
_cell.length_a   1.000
_cell.length_b   1.000
_cell.length_c   1.000
_cell.angle_alpha   90.00
_cell.angle_beta   90.00
_cell.angle_gamma   90.00
#
_symmetry.space_group_name_H-M   'P 1'
#
loop_
_entity.id
_entity.type
_entity.pdbx_description
1 polymer ?
#
loop_
_entity_poly.entity_id
_entity_poly.type
_entity_poly.pdbx_seq_one_letter_code
_entity_poly.pdbx_strand_id
1 'polypeptide(L)'
;WGREKKAYPPRKTGLTFERISHTARMETLLRLFPSTLSPDVHVRRASEQELHQLESQPGMLAASFQLVASPEVDTSIRQAAAIYVKNRISRTWDASLARGFSDAPSAVSDQDKEVVRSGLLPTIASLPPTLRVHIASAMYSIVRCDFPQAWPTLTEEIVKLLSSGEQLQIFAGVRALLELVRAFRFDCTDSKLESIVSHTFPALLATVSALMDSDHSDLPAVGEIVYYAMKTYKTSMMVTLTQHQQSNESIVPWGSVMLRIVQKNVVTDADADADTREKAPWWKAKKWAFYSLNKLFSRYGTPSQLAASMKMYKPFAETFIHNFAPEILKAYLHTADGIVSQHVWVSKPVLRHLLTFFSECIRPKSMWQLLRPHMQQIIETLVYPHLCFSDEDEELWELDPIDFVRLGSDPFEELGTPSSAAGMLLNVTVTRRTKSMFEPTLTFITHVLNAYPAQCTARQFDGALRMCMTICQTMVHHENVQNMLDAFFVQHVLPVLKSPEPFLRLRACALIHAFDSAGMKWQTSQSLETAFRGVMDCIMDTELPVRVKAAEAMGELVAHDEVHNAVAPNACRLMQELLKLSDETDLDVLMTTQEKIVNNFAE
;
A
#
# COMPACT_ATOMS: atom_id res chain seq x y z
N TRP A 1 77.03 -10.40 15.58
CA TRP A 1 76.92 -10.52 14.14
C TRP A 1 75.84 -9.57 13.64
N GLY A 2 76.34 -8.43 13.12
CA GLY A 2 75.51 -7.30 12.70
C GLY A 2 74.68 -7.59 11.49
N ARG A 3 73.46 -7.03 11.46
CA ARG A 3 72.70 -6.74 10.24
C ARG A 3 72.44 -5.25 10.18
N GLU A 4 73.08 -4.61 9.22
CA GLU A 4 72.88 -3.23 8.83
C GLU A 4 71.38 -3.00 8.47
N LYS A 5 70.76 -2.07 9.15
CA LYS A 5 69.46 -1.52 8.74
C LYS A 5 69.68 -0.58 7.57
N LYS A 6 69.26 -1.00 6.34
CA LYS A 6 69.12 -0.10 5.22
C LYS A 6 68.00 0.88 5.53
N ALA A 7 68.36 2.18 5.70
CA ALA A 7 67.45 3.28 5.81
C ALA A 7 66.77 3.50 4.44
N TYR A 8 65.43 3.38 4.40
CA TYR A 8 64.64 3.84 3.25
C TYR A 8 64.55 5.38 3.28
N PRO A 9 64.66 6.05 2.12
CA PRO A 9 64.51 7.50 2.07
C PRO A 9 63.06 7.89 2.39
N PRO A 10 62.82 9.06 3.02
CA PRO A 10 61.47 9.49 3.34
C PRO A 10 60.67 9.72 2.06
N ARG A 11 59.50 9.08 1.97
CA ARG A 11 58.50 9.36 0.92
C ARG A 11 58.14 10.84 1.00
N LYS A 12 58.49 11.60 -0.02
CA LYS A 12 57.93 12.93 -0.27
C LYS A 12 56.45 12.78 -0.59
N THR A 13 55.57 12.89 0.38
CA THR A 13 54.15 13.10 0.20
C THR A 13 53.76 14.44 0.79
N GLY A 14 54.11 15.45 0.10
CA GLY A 14 53.66 16.80 0.34
C GLY A 14 53.06 17.36 -0.94
N LEU A 15 51.95 16.78 -1.41
CA LEU A 15 51.03 17.54 -2.24
C LEU A 15 50.25 18.46 -1.31
N THR A 16 50.75 19.71 -1.18
CA THR A 16 49.98 20.85 -0.67
C THR A 16 48.79 21.02 -1.63
N PHE A 17 47.64 20.48 -1.25
CA PHE A 17 46.38 20.80 -1.94
C PHE A 17 46.12 22.29 -1.73
N GLU A 18 46.41 23.13 -2.73
CA GLU A 18 45.94 24.50 -2.78
C GLU A 18 44.45 24.52 -2.50
N ARG A 19 43.98 25.38 -1.58
CA ARG A 19 42.53 25.56 -1.32
C ARG A 19 41.89 26.10 -2.59
N ILE A 20 41.23 25.23 -3.36
CA ILE A 20 40.46 25.62 -4.53
C ILE A 20 39.44 26.69 -4.11
N SER A 21 39.35 27.80 -4.85
CA SER A 21 38.37 28.85 -4.57
C SER A 21 36.95 28.35 -4.78
N HIS A 22 35.96 28.97 -4.17
CA HIS A 22 34.54 28.61 -4.34
C HIS A 22 34.13 28.63 -5.83
N THR A 23 34.57 29.66 -6.58
CA THR A 23 34.30 29.80 -8.01
C THR A 23 34.90 28.64 -8.80
N ALA A 24 36.13 28.25 -8.52
CA ALA A 24 36.76 27.12 -9.23
C ALA A 24 36.08 25.76 -8.90
N ARG A 25 35.51 25.59 -7.69
CA ARG A 25 34.69 24.40 -7.37
C ARG A 25 33.40 24.37 -8.19
N MET A 26 32.70 25.50 -8.26
CA MET A 26 31.46 25.61 -9.06
C MET A 26 31.72 25.33 -10.55
N GLU A 27 32.79 25.88 -11.12
CA GLU A 27 33.20 25.62 -12.51
C GLU A 27 33.51 24.12 -12.73
N THR A 28 34.22 23.50 -11.78
CA THR A 28 34.50 22.05 -11.84
C THR A 28 33.23 21.21 -11.82
N LEU A 29 32.28 21.53 -10.91
CA LEU A 29 31.02 20.81 -10.81
C LEU A 29 30.12 21.00 -12.03
N LEU A 30 30.06 22.23 -12.58
CA LEU A 30 29.34 22.53 -13.82
C LEU A 30 29.90 21.78 -15.04
N ARG A 31 31.18 21.41 -15.04
CA ARG A 31 31.80 20.55 -16.04
C ARG A 31 31.50 19.05 -15.81
N LEU A 32 31.62 18.62 -14.55
CA LEU A 32 31.55 17.19 -14.21
C LEU A 32 30.12 16.63 -14.23
N PHE A 33 29.14 17.32 -13.64
CA PHE A 33 27.77 16.79 -13.58
C PHE A 33 27.14 16.50 -14.94
N PRO A 34 27.26 17.38 -15.98
CA PRO A 34 26.81 17.02 -17.33
C PRO A 34 27.49 15.76 -17.86
N SER A 35 28.79 15.61 -17.59
CA SER A 35 29.57 14.47 -18.07
C SER A 35 29.17 13.15 -17.40
N THR A 36 28.64 13.17 -16.18
CA THR A 36 28.04 11.96 -15.53
C THR A 36 26.75 11.51 -16.19
N LEU A 37 26.11 12.34 -17.01
CA LEU A 37 24.91 12.03 -17.77
C LEU A 37 25.22 11.60 -19.21
N SER A 38 26.52 11.55 -19.60
CA SER A 38 26.94 11.18 -20.95
C SER A 38 26.49 9.76 -21.32
N PRO A 39 26.00 9.54 -22.52
CA PRO A 39 25.75 8.19 -23.04
C PRO A 39 27.05 7.37 -23.19
N ASP A 40 28.20 8.03 -23.38
CA ASP A 40 29.51 7.36 -23.43
C ASP A 40 29.93 6.89 -22.00
N VAL A 41 30.08 5.58 -21.86
CA VAL A 41 30.47 4.90 -20.61
C VAL A 41 31.84 5.37 -20.12
N HIS A 42 32.79 5.65 -21.00
CA HIS A 42 34.15 6.05 -20.62
C HIS A 42 34.13 7.48 -20.05
N VAL A 43 33.43 8.41 -20.70
CA VAL A 43 33.27 9.79 -20.23
C VAL A 43 32.56 9.80 -18.87
N ARG A 44 31.46 9.05 -18.75
CA ARG A 44 30.68 8.94 -17.50
C ARG A 44 31.55 8.43 -16.35
N ARG A 45 32.23 7.28 -16.53
CA ARG A 45 33.10 6.69 -15.50
C ARG A 45 34.26 7.59 -15.09
N ALA A 46 34.91 8.25 -16.05
CA ALA A 46 36.00 9.17 -15.75
C ALA A 46 35.51 10.33 -14.88
N SER A 47 34.33 10.91 -15.19
CA SER A 47 33.75 12.01 -14.42
C SER A 47 33.29 11.57 -13.02
N GLU A 48 32.73 10.37 -12.88
CA GLU A 48 32.38 9.79 -11.57
C GLU A 48 33.63 9.56 -10.70
N GLN A 49 34.73 9.07 -11.30
CA GLN A 49 36.00 8.89 -10.60
C GLN A 49 36.61 10.22 -10.16
N GLU A 50 36.57 11.24 -11.01
CA GLU A 50 37.06 12.59 -10.66
C GLU A 50 36.21 13.18 -9.51
N LEU A 51 34.88 13.08 -9.58
CA LEU A 51 33.99 13.49 -8.47
C LEU A 51 34.34 12.76 -7.17
N HIS A 52 34.57 11.46 -7.23
CA HIS A 52 34.93 10.66 -6.06
C HIS A 52 36.27 11.08 -5.44
N GLN A 53 37.27 11.42 -6.26
CA GLN A 53 38.56 11.95 -5.77
C GLN A 53 38.41 13.33 -5.09
N LEU A 54 37.46 14.15 -5.58
CA LEU A 54 37.19 15.49 -5.03
C LEU A 54 36.33 15.43 -3.77
N GLU A 55 35.67 14.33 -3.48
CA GLU A 55 34.79 14.17 -2.29
C GLU A 55 35.48 14.46 -0.95
N SER A 56 36.77 14.20 -0.87
CA SER A 56 37.55 14.44 0.34
C SER A 56 37.89 15.92 0.58
N GLN A 57 37.69 16.78 -0.42
CA GLN A 57 38.04 18.21 -0.31
C GLN A 57 36.96 18.98 0.44
N PRO A 58 37.29 19.75 1.50
CA PRO A 58 36.33 20.61 2.18
C PRO A 58 35.68 21.61 1.24
N GLY A 59 34.38 21.83 1.36
CA GLY A 59 33.59 22.74 0.55
C GLY A 59 32.99 22.16 -0.75
N MET A 60 33.33 20.92 -1.12
CA MET A 60 32.76 20.29 -2.32
C MET A 60 31.30 19.91 -2.14
N LEU A 61 30.91 19.39 -0.98
CA LEU A 61 29.53 19.11 -0.68
C LEU A 61 28.69 20.39 -0.61
N ALA A 62 29.21 21.43 0.06
CA ALA A 62 28.54 22.73 0.14
C ALA A 62 28.34 23.36 -1.25
N ALA A 63 29.36 23.33 -2.12
CA ALA A 63 29.24 23.82 -3.50
C ALA A 63 28.25 23.02 -4.32
N SER A 64 28.24 21.68 -4.21
CA SER A 64 27.26 20.81 -4.86
C SER A 64 25.84 21.10 -4.39
N PHE A 65 25.64 21.32 -3.09
CA PHE A 65 24.34 21.68 -2.51
C PHE A 65 23.85 23.05 -3.00
N GLN A 66 24.73 24.06 -3.06
CA GLN A 66 24.41 25.37 -3.61
C GLN A 66 24.04 25.30 -5.09
N LEU A 67 24.70 24.46 -5.87
CA LEU A 67 24.38 24.24 -7.28
C LEU A 67 22.96 23.66 -7.45
N VAL A 68 22.51 22.77 -6.56
CA VAL A 68 21.11 22.30 -6.57
C VAL A 68 20.13 23.45 -6.33
N ALA A 69 20.49 24.41 -5.47
CA ALA A 69 19.64 25.55 -5.13
C ALA A 69 19.61 26.64 -6.23
N SER A 70 20.55 26.64 -7.18
CA SER A 70 20.73 27.69 -8.19
C SER A 70 19.71 27.56 -9.36
N PRO A 71 18.70 28.43 -9.47
CA PRO A 71 17.64 28.28 -10.46
C PRO A 71 18.10 28.53 -11.91
N GLU A 72 19.22 29.23 -12.10
CA GLU A 72 19.84 29.53 -13.40
C GLU A 72 20.55 28.34 -14.03
N VAL A 73 20.81 27.28 -13.25
CA VAL A 73 21.46 26.04 -13.75
C VAL A 73 20.40 25.09 -14.32
N ASP A 74 20.75 24.42 -15.41
CA ASP A 74 19.88 23.44 -16.06
C ASP A 74 19.35 22.37 -15.08
N THR A 75 18.08 22.02 -15.22
CA THR A 75 17.40 21.09 -14.30
C THR A 75 18.04 19.70 -14.27
N SER A 76 18.57 19.21 -15.38
CA SER A 76 19.23 17.90 -15.45
C SER A 76 20.54 17.89 -14.65
N ILE A 77 21.30 18.96 -14.71
CA ILE A 77 22.52 19.16 -13.94
C ILE A 77 22.20 19.25 -12.44
N ARG A 78 21.19 20.05 -12.10
CA ARG A 78 20.70 20.16 -10.71
C ARG A 78 20.22 18.83 -10.17
N GLN A 79 19.58 18.00 -11.00
CA GLN A 79 19.13 16.67 -10.61
C GLN A 79 20.31 15.73 -10.34
N ALA A 80 21.33 15.70 -11.19
CA ALA A 80 22.55 14.94 -10.97
C ALA A 80 23.24 15.37 -9.67
N ALA A 81 23.35 16.69 -9.44
CA ALA A 81 23.88 17.25 -8.20
C ALA A 81 23.05 16.87 -6.97
N ALA A 82 21.70 16.88 -7.06
CA ALA A 82 20.82 16.51 -5.95
C ALA A 82 20.96 15.02 -5.57
N ILE A 83 21.09 14.14 -6.58
CA ILE A 83 21.35 12.71 -6.38
C ILE A 83 22.73 12.52 -5.72
N TYR A 84 23.75 13.21 -6.22
CA TYR A 84 25.09 13.17 -5.63
C TYR A 84 25.10 13.63 -4.17
N VAL A 85 24.50 14.79 -3.86
CA VAL A 85 24.37 15.34 -2.50
C VAL A 85 23.68 14.34 -1.58
N LYS A 86 22.53 13.78 -2.02
CA LYS A 86 21.80 12.76 -1.26
C LYS A 86 22.69 11.55 -0.97
N ASN A 87 23.35 11.01 -1.98
CA ASN A 87 24.18 9.80 -1.84
C ASN A 87 25.39 10.06 -0.95
N ARG A 88 26.04 11.24 -1.08
CA ARG A 88 27.18 11.64 -0.25
C ARG A 88 26.77 11.76 1.22
N ILE A 89 25.67 12.48 1.52
CA ILE A 89 25.14 12.63 2.87
C ILE A 89 24.77 11.29 3.48
N SER A 90 24.05 10.44 2.75
CA SER A 90 23.59 9.13 3.25
C SER A 90 24.74 8.20 3.61
N ARG A 91 25.92 8.33 2.96
CA ARG A 91 27.07 7.45 3.19
C ARG A 91 28.05 7.99 4.23
N THR A 92 28.19 9.30 4.34
CA THR A 92 29.35 9.88 5.06
C THR A 92 29.05 11.11 5.90
N TRP A 93 27.76 11.45 6.13
CA TRP A 93 27.40 12.54 7.03
C TRP A 93 27.97 12.34 8.42
N ASP A 94 27.94 11.14 8.94
CA ASP A 94 28.59 10.73 10.18
C ASP A 94 29.58 9.58 9.93
N ALA A 95 30.71 9.61 10.62
CA ALA A 95 31.73 8.57 10.50
C ALA A 95 31.22 7.16 10.87
N SER A 96 30.16 7.07 11.68
CA SER A 96 29.51 5.79 12.02
C SER A 96 28.79 5.16 10.84
N LEU A 97 28.30 5.94 9.88
CA LEU A 97 27.62 5.44 8.67
C LEU A 97 28.62 4.83 7.67
N ALA A 98 29.89 5.23 7.72
CA ALA A 98 30.95 4.75 6.85
C ALA A 98 31.47 3.34 7.25
N ARG A 99 31.10 2.81 8.41
CA ARG A 99 31.54 1.51 8.91
C ARG A 99 30.94 0.37 8.05
N GLY A 100 31.79 -0.25 7.25
CA GLY A 100 31.42 -1.41 6.42
C GLY A 100 31.82 -1.30 4.95
N PHE A 101 32.38 -0.19 4.51
CA PHE A 101 32.91 -0.01 3.17
C PHE A 101 34.43 0.05 3.22
N SER A 102 35.14 -0.86 2.52
CA SER A 102 36.61 -0.91 2.46
C SER A 102 37.24 0.35 1.88
N ASP A 103 36.49 1.08 1.06
CA ASP A 103 36.89 2.33 0.38
C ASP A 103 36.00 3.50 0.80
N ALA A 104 35.66 3.59 2.10
CA ALA A 104 34.78 4.63 2.61
C ALA A 104 35.41 6.02 2.39
N PRO A 105 34.72 6.93 1.68
CA PRO A 105 35.19 8.30 1.52
C PRO A 105 35.25 9.00 2.88
N SER A 106 36.08 10.04 2.99
CA SER A 106 36.23 10.81 4.22
C SER A 106 34.88 11.38 4.70
N ALA A 107 34.71 11.45 6.02
CA ALA A 107 33.54 12.09 6.62
C ALA A 107 33.37 13.54 6.11
N VAL A 108 32.12 13.99 6.05
CA VAL A 108 31.78 15.37 5.67
C VAL A 108 32.39 16.35 6.68
N SER A 109 33.02 17.43 6.20
CA SER A 109 33.60 18.44 7.06
C SER A 109 32.54 19.22 7.85
N ASP A 110 32.85 19.68 9.04
CA ASP A 110 31.91 20.46 9.86
C ASP A 110 31.47 21.75 9.18
N GLN A 111 32.34 22.35 8.36
CA GLN A 111 32.01 23.53 7.55
C GLN A 111 30.97 23.20 6.50
N ASP A 112 31.10 22.07 5.79
CA ASP A 112 30.08 21.62 4.82
C ASP A 112 28.76 21.29 5.50
N LYS A 113 28.80 20.64 6.66
CA LYS A 113 27.61 20.33 7.46
C LYS A 113 26.85 21.59 7.84
N GLU A 114 27.51 22.62 8.25
CA GLU A 114 26.87 23.88 8.64
C GLU A 114 26.19 24.57 7.46
N VAL A 115 26.87 24.64 6.31
CA VAL A 115 26.30 25.23 5.09
C VAL A 115 25.06 24.44 4.62
N VAL A 116 25.15 23.13 4.68
CA VAL A 116 24.00 22.27 4.28
C VAL A 116 22.85 22.44 5.26
N ARG A 117 23.09 22.39 6.59
CA ARG A 117 22.04 22.55 7.60
C ARG A 117 21.30 23.89 7.48
N SER A 118 22.04 24.97 7.43
CA SER A 118 21.48 26.34 7.33
C SER A 118 20.70 26.58 6.03
N GLY A 119 21.14 25.95 4.93
CA GLY A 119 20.50 26.07 3.62
C GLY A 119 19.35 25.08 3.36
N LEU A 120 19.19 24.03 4.19
CA LEU A 120 18.34 22.88 3.87
C LEU A 120 16.85 23.25 3.77
N LEU A 121 16.31 23.91 4.77
CA LEU A 121 14.88 24.28 4.81
C LEU A 121 14.50 25.29 3.72
N PRO A 122 15.25 26.38 3.50
CA PRO A 122 15.01 27.29 2.37
C PRO A 122 15.11 26.58 1.00
N THR A 123 16.05 25.67 0.83
CA THR A 123 16.21 24.92 -0.41
C THR A 123 15.02 24.01 -0.66
N ILE A 124 14.52 23.28 0.36
CA ILE A 124 13.30 22.45 0.22
C ILE A 124 12.09 23.31 -0.21
N ALA A 125 11.97 24.54 0.31
CA ALA A 125 10.89 25.45 -0.07
C ALA A 125 10.93 25.84 -1.55
N SER A 126 12.12 26.12 -2.09
CA SER A 126 12.29 26.70 -3.43
C SER A 126 12.41 25.67 -4.57
N LEU A 127 12.70 24.40 -4.26
CA LEU A 127 12.95 23.38 -5.29
C LEU A 127 11.67 22.86 -5.96
N PRO A 128 11.74 22.54 -7.28
CA PRO A 128 10.70 21.80 -7.95
C PRO A 128 10.56 20.37 -7.39
N PRO A 129 9.38 19.72 -7.54
CA PRO A 129 9.09 18.41 -6.91
C PRO A 129 10.13 17.33 -7.21
N THR A 130 10.66 17.27 -8.43
CA THR A 130 11.64 16.27 -8.87
C THR A 130 12.97 16.35 -8.11
N LEU A 131 13.45 17.55 -7.83
CA LEU A 131 14.69 17.77 -7.07
C LEU A 131 14.47 17.67 -5.56
N ARG A 132 13.31 18.16 -5.10
CA ARG A 132 12.92 18.19 -3.69
C ARG A 132 12.93 16.79 -3.04
N VAL A 133 12.58 15.74 -3.76
CA VAL A 133 12.59 14.36 -3.27
C VAL A 133 13.99 13.95 -2.78
N HIS A 134 15.03 14.31 -3.53
CA HIS A 134 16.41 13.95 -3.19
C HIS A 134 16.91 14.71 -1.96
N ILE A 135 16.62 16.00 -1.88
CA ILE A 135 17.02 16.85 -0.74
C ILE A 135 16.27 16.47 0.54
N ALA A 136 14.95 16.17 0.43
CA ALA A 136 14.19 15.64 1.56
C ALA A 136 14.76 14.28 2.05
N SER A 137 15.16 13.40 1.13
CA SER A 137 15.83 12.14 1.50
C SER A 137 17.18 12.37 2.21
N ALA A 138 17.96 13.38 1.77
CA ALA A 138 19.19 13.79 2.47
C ALA A 138 18.88 14.28 3.88
N MET A 139 17.81 15.07 4.06
CA MET A 139 17.38 15.55 5.38
C MET A 139 17.10 14.40 6.35
N TYR A 140 16.47 13.32 5.91
CA TYR A 140 16.26 12.14 6.75
C TYR A 140 17.57 11.60 7.36
N SER A 141 18.64 11.54 6.57
CA SER A 141 19.95 11.06 7.03
C SER A 141 20.60 12.04 8.00
N ILE A 142 20.49 13.35 7.73
CA ILE A 142 21.01 14.41 8.59
C ILE A 142 20.33 14.39 9.96
N VAL A 143 18.99 14.39 10.00
CA VAL A 143 18.27 14.47 11.28
C VAL A 143 18.47 13.24 12.14
N ARG A 144 18.69 12.07 11.55
CA ARG A 144 19.04 10.86 12.31
C ARG A 144 20.36 10.98 13.08
N CYS A 145 21.32 11.69 12.51
CA CYS A 145 22.63 11.88 13.12
C CYS A 145 22.69 13.09 14.05
N ASP A 146 22.05 14.19 13.65
CA ASP A 146 22.25 15.51 14.26
C ASP A 146 21.19 15.87 15.30
N PHE A 147 19.95 15.38 15.17
CA PHE A 147 18.88 15.74 16.10
C PHE A 147 18.85 14.81 17.33
N PRO A 148 18.72 15.38 18.55
CA PRO A 148 18.70 16.82 18.87
C PRO A 148 20.08 17.45 19.14
N GLN A 149 21.16 16.66 19.23
CA GLN A 149 22.45 17.11 19.80
C GLN A 149 23.13 18.20 18.98
N ALA A 150 23.26 17.99 17.66
CA ALA A 150 23.95 18.96 16.77
C ALA A 150 22.94 19.91 16.07
N TRP A 151 21.64 19.65 16.15
CA TRP A 151 20.58 20.52 15.62
C TRP A 151 19.39 20.64 16.59
N PRO A 152 19.61 21.24 17.79
CA PRO A 152 18.55 21.34 18.81
C PRO A 152 17.40 22.27 18.43
N THR A 153 17.62 23.25 17.58
CA THR A 153 16.64 24.28 17.16
C THR A 153 15.68 23.80 16.06
N LEU A 154 15.88 22.61 15.49
CA LEU A 154 15.14 22.15 14.32
C LEU A 154 13.62 22.15 14.54
N THR A 155 13.13 21.71 15.69
CA THR A 155 11.68 21.69 15.99
C THR A 155 11.10 23.10 16.06
N GLU A 156 11.83 24.06 16.61
CA GLU A 156 11.44 25.48 16.69
C GLU A 156 11.42 26.12 15.29
N GLU A 157 12.43 25.83 14.48
CA GLU A 157 12.50 26.28 13.08
C GLU A 157 11.31 25.74 12.26
N ILE A 158 10.97 24.47 12.43
CA ILE A 158 9.80 23.86 11.80
C ILE A 158 8.51 24.55 12.25
N VAL A 159 8.31 24.80 13.54
CA VAL A 159 7.12 25.50 14.07
C VAL A 159 7.05 26.92 13.48
N LYS A 160 8.17 27.63 13.39
CA LYS A 160 8.21 28.95 12.77
C LYS A 160 7.80 28.92 11.29
N LEU A 161 8.26 27.94 10.53
CA LEU A 161 7.87 27.75 9.13
C LEU A 161 6.38 27.44 8.99
N LEU A 162 5.85 26.54 9.82
CA LEU A 162 4.43 26.20 9.84
C LEU A 162 3.53 27.43 10.13
N SER A 163 3.99 28.32 10.99
CA SER A 163 3.24 29.51 11.44
C SER A 163 3.51 30.76 10.59
N SER A 164 4.27 30.66 9.51
CA SER A 164 4.71 31.82 8.73
C SER A 164 3.60 32.52 7.93
N GLY A 165 2.51 31.82 7.60
CA GLY A 165 1.49 32.30 6.68
C GLY A 165 1.86 32.22 5.19
N GLU A 166 3.11 31.95 4.85
CA GLU A 166 3.59 31.81 3.47
C GLU A 166 3.56 30.36 3.00
N GLN A 167 2.90 30.10 1.90
CA GLN A 167 2.64 28.76 1.39
C GLN A 167 3.93 27.92 1.19
N LEU A 168 4.98 28.51 0.62
CA LEU A 168 6.25 27.81 0.40
C LEU A 168 6.97 27.47 1.70
N GLN A 169 6.92 28.37 2.68
CA GLN A 169 7.51 28.13 4.00
C GLN A 169 6.73 27.07 4.77
N ILE A 170 5.38 27.15 4.76
CA ILE A 170 4.52 26.12 5.35
C ILE A 170 4.84 24.76 4.71
N PHE A 171 4.94 24.71 3.39
CA PHE A 171 5.28 23.48 2.67
C PHE A 171 6.63 22.92 3.14
N ALA A 172 7.65 23.75 3.25
CA ALA A 172 8.97 23.33 3.74
C ALA A 172 8.89 22.79 5.17
N GLY A 173 8.16 23.49 6.05
CA GLY A 173 7.94 23.06 7.45
C GLY A 173 7.27 21.68 7.54
N VAL A 174 6.21 21.45 6.77
CA VAL A 174 5.50 20.16 6.74
C VAL A 174 6.38 19.04 6.17
N ARG A 175 7.16 19.33 5.12
CA ARG A 175 8.11 18.38 4.53
C ARG A 175 9.23 18.03 5.49
N ALA A 176 9.81 19.02 6.16
CA ALA A 176 10.86 18.83 7.16
C ALA A 176 10.33 17.98 8.33
N LEU A 177 9.14 18.29 8.83
CA LEU A 177 8.51 17.55 9.91
C LEU A 177 8.26 16.09 9.54
N LEU A 178 7.84 15.81 8.31
CA LEU A 178 7.67 14.44 7.84
C LEU A 178 8.98 13.64 7.92
N GLU A 179 10.10 14.22 7.47
CA GLU A 179 11.39 13.52 7.50
C GLU A 179 11.90 13.36 8.94
N LEU A 180 11.68 14.35 9.80
CA LEU A 180 11.99 14.25 11.23
C LEU A 180 11.18 13.14 11.91
N VAL A 181 9.87 13.09 11.73
CA VAL A 181 9.01 12.02 12.27
C VAL A 181 9.40 10.65 11.68
N ARG A 182 9.73 10.57 10.39
CA ARG A 182 10.20 9.32 9.75
C ARG A 182 11.49 8.80 10.36
N ALA A 183 12.40 9.70 10.74
CA ALA A 183 13.68 9.32 11.33
C ALA A 183 13.51 8.62 12.69
N PHE A 184 12.49 9.04 13.48
CA PHE A 184 12.30 8.56 14.85
C PHE A 184 11.04 7.70 15.06
N ARG A 185 10.30 7.34 14.02
CA ARG A 185 9.05 6.56 14.12
C ARG A 185 9.18 5.16 14.74
N PHE A 186 10.38 4.59 14.76
CA PHE A 186 10.68 3.28 15.35
C PHE A 186 11.36 3.39 16.72
N ASP A 187 11.64 4.57 17.21
CA ASP A 187 12.22 4.82 18.53
C ASP A 187 11.13 4.68 19.62
N CYS A 188 10.79 3.44 19.95
CA CYS A 188 9.75 3.14 20.94
C CYS A 188 10.22 3.31 22.39
N THR A 189 11.54 3.34 22.61
CA THR A 189 12.17 3.42 23.95
C THR A 189 12.62 4.82 24.32
N ASP A 190 12.77 5.69 23.34
CA ASP A 190 13.29 7.04 23.50
C ASP A 190 12.12 8.05 23.43
N SER A 191 12.08 9.01 24.31
CA SER A 191 11.05 10.07 24.35
C SER A 191 11.13 11.07 23.18
N LYS A 192 12.02 10.84 22.21
CA LYS A 192 12.24 11.74 21.07
C LYS A 192 11.00 11.95 20.21
N LEU A 193 10.32 10.85 19.82
CA LEU A 193 9.09 10.96 19.03
C LEU A 193 8.00 11.71 19.80
N GLU A 194 7.83 11.44 21.09
CA GLU A 194 6.90 12.16 21.97
C GLU A 194 7.23 13.66 22.01
N SER A 195 8.51 14.00 22.20
CA SER A 195 8.97 15.39 22.24
C SER A 195 8.74 16.11 20.91
N ILE A 196 9.03 15.46 19.77
CA ILE A 196 8.79 16.01 18.44
C ILE A 196 7.30 16.27 18.24
N VAL A 197 6.46 15.28 18.53
CA VAL A 197 5.01 15.35 18.30
C VAL A 197 4.36 16.39 19.21
N SER A 198 4.65 16.38 20.51
CA SER A 198 4.08 17.34 21.47
C SER A 198 4.45 18.79 21.17
N HIS A 199 5.66 19.03 20.63
CA HIS A 199 6.13 20.37 20.30
C HIS A 199 5.61 20.89 18.96
N THR A 200 5.52 20.03 17.93
CA THR A 200 5.26 20.47 16.55
C THR A 200 3.82 20.27 16.07
N PHE A 201 3.09 19.26 16.59
CA PHE A 201 1.75 18.94 16.11
C PHE A 201 0.69 19.99 16.42
N PRO A 202 0.75 20.76 17.54
CA PRO A 202 -0.17 21.88 17.73
C PRO A 202 -0.08 22.93 16.61
N ALA A 203 1.13 23.29 16.18
CA ALA A 203 1.33 24.22 15.06
C ALA A 203 0.89 23.62 13.73
N LEU A 204 1.22 22.34 13.48
CA LEU A 204 0.76 21.63 12.28
C LEU A 204 -0.76 21.59 12.19
N LEU A 205 -1.45 21.30 13.28
CA LEU A 205 -2.91 21.27 13.37
C LEU A 205 -3.51 22.64 13.07
N ALA A 206 -2.99 23.70 13.70
CA ALA A 206 -3.43 25.07 13.49
C ALA A 206 -3.30 25.49 12.00
N THR A 207 -2.15 25.15 11.40
CA THR A 207 -1.88 25.41 9.98
C THR A 207 -2.86 24.68 9.07
N VAL A 208 -3.07 23.38 9.28
CA VAL A 208 -4.02 22.59 8.46
C VAL A 208 -5.44 23.11 8.63
N SER A 209 -5.86 23.44 9.85
CA SER A 209 -7.19 24.01 10.10
C SER A 209 -7.38 25.34 9.35
N ALA A 210 -6.41 26.25 9.45
CA ALA A 210 -6.46 27.53 8.75
C ALA A 210 -6.51 27.36 7.21
N LEU A 211 -5.74 26.44 6.65
CA LEU A 211 -5.75 26.12 5.23
C LEU A 211 -7.11 25.54 4.79
N MET A 212 -7.71 24.71 5.60
CA MET A 212 -9.04 24.12 5.34
C MET A 212 -10.16 25.17 5.43
N ASP A 213 -9.98 26.22 6.22
CA ASP A 213 -10.95 27.33 6.39
C ASP A 213 -10.75 28.45 5.37
N SER A 214 -9.67 28.43 4.59
CA SER A 214 -9.36 29.48 3.62
C SER A 214 -10.22 29.37 2.36
N ASP A 215 -10.44 30.50 1.68
CA ASP A 215 -11.10 30.58 0.36
C ASP A 215 -10.33 29.81 -0.73
N HIS A 216 -9.06 29.48 -0.46
CA HIS A 216 -8.17 28.74 -1.35
C HIS A 216 -8.07 27.25 -1.01
N SER A 217 -8.96 26.75 -0.14
CA SER A 217 -8.91 25.35 0.34
C SER A 217 -9.02 24.30 -0.78
N ASP A 218 -9.52 24.64 -1.96
CA ASP A 218 -9.64 23.70 -3.09
C ASP A 218 -8.39 23.64 -3.98
N LEU A 219 -7.43 24.56 -3.80
CA LEU A 219 -6.23 24.58 -4.63
C LEU A 219 -5.40 23.30 -4.45
N PRO A 220 -4.85 22.74 -5.54
CA PRO A 220 -3.98 21.55 -5.48
C PRO A 220 -2.78 21.72 -4.54
N ALA A 221 -2.21 22.93 -4.47
CA ALA A 221 -1.07 23.23 -3.60
C ALA A 221 -1.45 23.15 -2.10
N VAL A 222 -2.67 23.56 -1.73
CA VAL A 222 -3.20 23.36 -0.37
C VAL A 222 -3.41 21.88 -0.11
N GLY A 223 -4.00 21.16 -1.07
CA GLY A 223 -4.15 19.71 -1.01
C GLY A 223 -2.83 18.98 -0.81
N GLU A 224 -1.74 19.45 -1.41
CA GLU A 224 -0.40 18.88 -1.24
C GLU A 224 0.14 19.07 0.19
N ILE A 225 -0.03 20.26 0.77
CA ILE A 225 0.36 20.51 2.17
C ILE A 225 -0.44 19.60 3.11
N VAL A 226 -1.76 19.54 2.94
CA VAL A 226 -2.65 18.69 3.75
C VAL A 226 -2.29 17.22 3.59
N TYR A 227 -1.98 16.76 2.38
CA TYR A 227 -1.48 15.41 2.12
C TYR A 227 -0.23 15.08 2.94
N TYR A 228 0.77 15.97 2.94
CA TYR A 228 1.99 15.74 3.71
C TYR A 228 1.74 15.82 5.22
N ALA A 229 0.84 16.69 5.68
CA ALA A 229 0.42 16.75 7.08
C ALA A 229 -0.24 15.43 7.53
N MET A 230 -1.19 14.91 6.75
CA MET A 230 -1.82 13.61 7.02
C MET A 230 -0.82 12.46 6.97
N LYS A 231 0.13 12.50 6.05
CA LYS A 231 1.21 11.51 5.95
C LYS A 231 2.15 11.58 7.17
N THR A 232 2.39 12.77 7.70
CA THR A 232 3.16 12.97 8.93
C THR A 232 2.44 12.38 10.14
N TYR A 233 1.15 12.69 10.30
CA TYR A 233 0.32 12.12 11.35
C TYR A 233 0.27 10.59 11.26
N LYS A 234 0.01 10.04 10.07
CA LYS A 234 0.07 8.59 9.83
C LYS A 234 1.41 7.97 10.21
N THR A 235 2.50 8.66 9.92
CA THR A 235 3.85 8.15 10.16
C THR A 235 4.18 8.14 11.65
N SER A 236 3.75 9.14 12.41
CA SER A 236 3.98 9.22 13.87
C SER A 236 3.29 8.09 14.66
N MET A 237 2.14 7.61 14.18
CA MET A 237 1.39 6.53 14.83
C MET A 237 1.68 5.13 14.23
N MET A 238 2.79 4.97 13.53
CA MET A 238 3.07 3.72 12.81
C MET A 238 3.30 2.54 13.74
N VAL A 239 4.03 2.74 14.83
CA VAL A 239 4.36 1.72 15.83
C VAL A 239 3.64 1.98 17.14
N THR A 240 3.74 3.18 17.67
CA THR A 240 3.16 3.62 18.95
C THR A 240 2.29 4.84 18.75
N LEU A 241 1.33 5.07 19.64
CA LEU A 241 0.57 6.30 19.73
C LEU A 241 1.13 7.10 20.91
N THR A 242 1.65 8.30 20.66
CA THR A 242 2.26 9.15 21.69
C THR A 242 1.25 9.59 22.75
N GLN A 243 1.72 9.99 23.93
CA GLN A 243 0.82 10.48 24.99
C GLN A 243 0.11 11.75 24.55
N HIS A 244 0.81 12.64 23.84
CA HIS A 244 0.19 13.83 23.25
C HIS A 244 -0.95 13.47 22.28
N GLN A 245 -0.78 12.47 21.42
CA GLN A 245 -1.83 12.04 20.49
C GLN A 245 -3.02 11.36 21.17
N GLN A 246 -2.84 10.82 22.37
CA GLN A 246 -3.90 10.22 23.18
C GLN A 246 -4.72 11.26 23.96
N SER A 247 -4.17 12.46 24.17
CA SER A 247 -4.85 13.51 24.93
C SER A 247 -6.07 14.07 24.19
N ASN A 248 -7.09 14.51 24.94
CA ASN A 248 -8.28 15.11 24.34
C ASN A 248 -7.97 16.41 23.59
N GLU A 249 -6.99 17.17 24.05
CA GLU A 249 -6.52 18.41 23.44
C GLU A 249 -5.92 18.18 22.05
N SER A 250 -5.47 16.96 21.78
CA SER A 250 -4.92 16.54 20.48
C SER A 250 -5.91 15.76 19.64
N ILE A 251 -6.50 14.68 20.18
CA ILE A 251 -7.32 13.75 19.38
C ILE A 251 -8.63 14.38 18.90
N VAL A 252 -9.26 15.25 19.70
CA VAL A 252 -10.53 15.88 19.30
C VAL A 252 -10.36 16.79 18.07
N PRO A 253 -9.46 17.79 18.08
CA PRO A 253 -9.29 18.65 16.92
C PRO A 253 -8.67 17.91 15.71
N TRP A 254 -7.74 16.98 15.91
CA TRP A 254 -7.25 16.15 14.81
C TRP A 254 -8.33 15.27 14.19
N GLY A 255 -9.18 14.66 15.01
CA GLY A 255 -10.34 13.88 14.55
C GLY A 255 -11.30 14.75 13.75
N SER A 256 -11.59 15.96 14.20
CA SER A 256 -12.43 16.92 13.46
C SER A 256 -11.83 17.27 12.10
N VAL A 257 -10.55 17.59 12.03
CA VAL A 257 -9.86 17.89 10.75
C VAL A 257 -9.89 16.68 9.82
N MET A 258 -9.60 15.47 10.32
CA MET A 258 -9.65 14.27 9.50
C MET A 258 -11.05 13.99 8.96
N LEU A 259 -12.09 14.17 9.76
CA LEU A 259 -13.49 14.01 9.30
C LEU A 259 -13.85 15.06 8.25
N ARG A 260 -13.42 16.31 8.39
CA ARG A 260 -13.59 17.34 7.36
C ARG A 260 -12.89 16.97 6.05
N ILE A 261 -11.69 16.41 6.10
CA ILE A 261 -10.97 15.91 4.91
C ILE A 261 -11.72 14.73 4.29
N VAL A 262 -12.24 13.80 5.08
CA VAL A 262 -13.07 12.68 4.61
C VAL A 262 -14.31 13.17 3.87
N GLN A 263 -15.00 14.16 4.41
CA GLN A 263 -16.26 14.70 3.87
C GLN A 263 -16.05 15.73 2.75
N LYS A 264 -14.81 16.24 2.57
CA LYS A 264 -14.51 17.23 1.54
C LYS A 264 -14.91 16.72 0.16
N ASN A 265 -15.71 17.49 -0.56
CA ASN A 265 -15.94 17.24 -1.97
C ASN A 265 -14.67 17.61 -2.76
N VAL A 266 -14.12 16.68 -3.48
CA VAL A 266 -12.92 16.89 -4.31
C VAL A 266 -13.36 17.05 -5.75
N VAL A 267 -13.30 18.29 -6.24
CA VAL A 267 -13.52 18.57 -7.65
C VAL A 267 -12.32 18.02 -8.44
N THR A 268 -12.55 17.02 -9.26
CA THR A 268 -11.57 16.49 -10.19
C THR A 268 -12.05 16.74 -11.62
N ASP A 269 -11.11 16.89 -12.53
CA ASP A 269 -11.43 16.94 -13.94
C ASP A 269 -12.20 15.67 -14.35
N ALA A 270 -13.41 15.86 -14.90
CA ALA A 270 -14.25 14.73 -15.28
C ALA A 270 -13.67 13.93 -16.45
N ASP A 271 -12.81 14.54 -17.27
CA ASP A 271 -12.18 13.92 -18.42
C ASP A 271 -10.82 13.25 -18.08
N ALA A 272 -10.32 13.45 -16.85
CA ALA A 272 -9.08 12.80 -16.41
C ALA A 272 -9.29 11.30 -16.17
N ASP A 273 -8.32 10.49 -16.54
CA ASP A 273 -8.31 9.05 -16.22
C ASP A 273 -8.25 8.80 -14.70
N ALA A 274 -8.63 7.60 -14.28
CA ALA A 274 -8.68 7.21 -12.87
C ALA A 274 -7.32 7.35 -12.16
N ASP A 275 -6.25 7.00 -12.84
CA ASP A 275 -4.88 7.07 -12.34
C ASP A 275 -4.45 8.52 -12.05
N THR A 276 -4.77 9.43 -12.95
CA THR A 276 -4.51 10.87 -12.79
C THR A 276 -5.35 11.44 -11.65
N ARG A 277 -6.64 11.07 -11.54
CA ARG A 277 -7.50 11.47 -10.41
C ARG A 277 -6.94 10.98 -9.07
N GLU A 278 -6.51 9.72 -8.97
CA GLU A 278 -5.93 9.16 -7.74
C GLU A 278 -4.62 9.86 -7.32
N LYS A 279 -3.84 10.35 -8.29
CA LYS A 279 -2.60 11.09 -8.04
C LYS A 279 -2.85 12.52 -7.57
N ALA A 280 -4.07 13.04 -7.69
CA ALA A 280 -4.42 14.39 -7.21
C ALA A 280 -4.16 14.53 -5.71
N PRO A 281 -3.62 15.68 -5.27
CA PRO A 281 -3.19 15.88 -3.88
C PRO A 281 -4.30 15.64 -2.84
N TRP A 282 -5.51 16.08 -3.12
CA TRP A 282 -6.64 15.89 -2.21
C TRP A 282 -7.07 14.43 -2.06
N TRP A 283 -7.00 13.61 -3.12
CA TRP A 283 -7.25 12.17 -2.99
C TRP A 283 -6.17 11.46 -2.18
N LYS A 284 -4.92 11.91 -2.30
CA LYS A 284 -3.83 11.45 -1.43
C LYS A 284 -4.03 11.86 0.02
N ALA A 285 -4.53 13.08 0.28
CA ALA A 285 -4.86 13.54 1.62
C ALA A 285 -6.01 12.73 2.23
N LYS A 286 -7.10 12.52 1.47
CA LYS A 286 -8.22 11.65 1.89
C LYS A 286 -7.75 10.24 2.24
N LYS A 287 -6.96 9.60 1.38
CA LYS A 287 -6.39 8.28 1.65
C LYS A 287 -5.74 8.20 3.03
N TRP A 288 -4.92 9.20 3.40
CA TRP A 288 -4.23 9.16 4.69
C TRP A 288 -5.12 9.56 5.87
N ALA A 289 -6.15 10.36 5.67
CA ALA A 289 -7.16 10.62 6.68
C ALA A 289 -7.95 9.34 6.99
N PHE A 290 -8.50 8.65 5.97
CA PHE A 290 -9.15 7.35 6.12
C PHE A 290 -8.25 6.31 6.80
N TYR A 291 -7.01 6.17 6.33
CA TYR A 291 -6.04 5.27 6.94
C TYR A 291 -5.80 5.57 8.42
N SER A 292 -5.64 6.86 8.77
CA SER A 292 -5.35 7.25 10.16
C SER A 292 -6.53 6.98 11.08
N LEU A 293 -7.75 7.32 10.66
CA LEU A 293 -8.96 7.03 11.41
C LEU A 293 -9.17 5.52 11.59
N ASN A 294 -8.98 4.72 10.53
CA ASN A 294 -9.06 3.27 10.60
C ASN A 294 -8.03 2.69 11.57
N LYS A 295 -6.79 3.16 11.51
CA LYS A 295 -5.72 2.67 12.39
C LYS A 295 -5.93 3.08 13.85
N LEU A 296 -6.41 4.31 14.10
CA LEU A 296 -6.81 4.74 15.44
C LEU A 296 -7.89 3.82 16.01
N PHE A 297 -8.90 3.48 15.20
CA PHE A 297 -9.98 2.60 15.61
C PHE A 297 -9.52 1.14 15.82
N SER A 298 -8.92 0.52 14.80
CA SER A 298 -8.62 -0.91 14.82
C SER A 298 -7.46 -1.29 15.75
N ARG A 299 -6.41 -0.45 15.80
CA ARG A 299 -5.19 -0.76 16.56
C ARG A 299 -5.23 -0.24 18.00
N TYR A 300 -5.78 0.95 18.21
CA TYR A 300 -5.69 1.67 19.50
C TYR A 300 -7.03 1.90 20.16
N GLY A 301 -8.11 2.06 19.40
CA GLY A 301 -9.40 2.58 19.85
C GLY A 301 -10.47 1.53 20.15
N THR A 302 -10.16 0.23 20.10
CA THR A 302 -11.13 -0.84 20.36
C THR A 302 -10.69 -1.70 21.55
N PRO A 303 -11.25 -1.51 22.76
CA PRO A 303 -10.79 -2.16 23.99
C PRO A 303 -10.76 -3.69 23.92
N SER A 304 -11.75 -4.30 23.23
CA SER A 304 -11.87 -5.75 23.09
C SER A 304 -10.87 -6.38 22.12
N GLN A 305 -10.14 -5.56 21.36
CA GLN A 305 -9.18 -6.02 20.34
C GLN A 305 -7.73 -5.66 20.67
N LEU A 306 -7.49 -4.97 21.79
CA LEU A 306 -6.15 -4.62 22.23
C LEU A 306 -5.33 -5.87 22.54
N ALA A 307 -4.18 -6.02 21.88
CA ALA A 307 -3.21 -7.04 22.20
C ALA A 307 -2.71 -6.90 23.65
N ALA A 308 -2.23 -7.98 24.23
CA ALA A 308 -1.72 -7.97 25.62
C ALA A 308 -0.61 -6.93 25.84
N SER A 309 0.27 -6.73 24.86
CA SER A 309 1.34 -5.72 24.87
C SER A 309 0.84 -4.28 24.70
N MET A 310 -0.44 -4.08 24.37
CA MET A 310 -1.03 -2.77 24.08
C MET A 310 -2.06 -2.33 25.16
N LYS A 311 -2.13 -3.02 26.29
CA LYS A 311 -3.07 -2.70 27.39
C LYS A 311 -2.92 -1.28 27.94
N MET A 312 -1.78 -0.64 27.75
CA MET A 312 -1.54 0.76 28.10
C MET A 312 -2.49 1.74 27.41
N TYR A 313 -3.02 1.38 26.23
CA TYR A 313 -3.97 2.19 25.48
C TYR A 313 -5.44 2.00 25.93
N LYS A 314 -5.71 1.16 26.93
CA LYS A 314 -7.08 0.86 27.34
C LYS A 314 -7.92 2.11 27.69
N PRO A 315 -7.41 3.09 28.47
CA PRO A 315 -8.18 4.31 28.76
C PRO A 315 -8.52 5.11 27.49
N PHE A 316 -7.57 5.22 26.57
CA PHE A 316 -7.79 5.85 25.27
C PHE A 316 -8.86 5.08 24.46
N ALA A 317 -8.74 3.75 24.39
CA ALA A 317 -9.67 2.91 23.65
C ALA A 317 -11.11 3.00 24.18
N GLU A 318 -11.30 3.03 25.50
CA GLU A 318 -12.61 3.19 26.13
C GLU A 318 -13.25 4.54 25.77
N THR A 319 -12.49 5.61 25.75
CA THR A 319 -12.98 6.93 25.31
C THR A 319 -13.26 6.94 23.81
N PHE A 320 -12.34 6.38 23.02
CA PHE A 320 -12.41 6.42 21.56
C PHE A 320 -13.62 5.65 21.00
N ILE A 321 -13.88 4.44 21.49
CA ILE A 321 -14.99 3.61 21.01
C ILE A 321 -16.37 4.23 21.27
N HIS A 322 -16.51 5.05 22.31
CA HIS A 322 -17.77 5.67 22.68
C HIS A 322 -17.97 7.05 22.06
N ASN A 323 -16.92 7.85 21.93
CA ASN A 323 -17.03 9.26 21.57
C ASN A 323 -16.62 9.54 20.12
N PHE A 324 -15.67 8.77 19.56
CA PHE A 324 -15.12 9.05 18.24
C PHE A 324 -15.57 8.04 17.17
N ALA A 325 -15.58 6.76 17.48
CA ALA A 325 -15.90 5.72 16.51
C ALA A 325 -17.32 5.88 15.90
N PRO A 326 -18.38 6.27 16.64
CA PRO A 326 -19.70 6.53 16.05
C PRO A 326 -19.70 7.67 15.04
N GLU A 327 -18.96 8.75 15.29
CA GLU A 327 -18.89 9.89 14.36
C GLU A 327 -18.10 9.52 13.09
N ILE A 328 -17.06 8.71 13.21
CA ILE A 328 -16.35 8.16 12.04
C ILE A 328 -17.30 7.28 11.22
N LEU A 329 -18.04 6.39 11.87
CA LEU A 329 -19.01 5.53 11.19
C LEU A 329 -20.08 6.34 10.45
N LYS A 330 -20.62 7.39 11.08
CA LYS A 330 -21.59 8.29 10.45
C LYS A 330 -21.03 8.97 9.20
N ALA A 331 -19.81 9.50 9.27
CA ALA A 331 -19.15 10.12 8.12
C ALA A 331 -18.89 9.12 6.99
N TYR A 332 -18.55 7.88 7.33
CA TYR A 332 -18.28 6.83 6.35
C TYR A 332 -19.57 6.30 5.71
N LEU A 333 -20.64 6.17 6.47
CA LEU A 333 -21.97 5.84 5.92
C LEU A 333 -22.46 6.94 4.96
N HIS A 334 -22.24 8.20 5.29
CA HIS A 334 -22.55 9.32 4.37
C HIS A 334 -21.72 9.24 3.08
N THR A 335 -20.42 8.89 3.19
CA THR A 335 -19.57 8.66 2.00
C THR A 335 -20.07 7.48 1.15
N ALA A 336 -20.47 6.38 1.79
CA ALA A 336 -21.03 5.22 1.11
C ALA A 336 -22.35 5.55 0.39
N ASP A 337 -23.23 6.32 1.03
CA ASP A 337 -24.47 6.80 0.41
C ASP A 337 -24.18 7.70 -0.80
N GLY A 338 -23.21 8.60 -0.72
CA GLY A 338 -22.78 9.42 -1.85
C GLY A 338 -22.28 8.58 -3.05
N ILE A 339 -21.54 7.50 -2.79
CA ILE A 339 -21.09 6.58 -3.85
C ILE A 339 -22.29 5.91 -4.52
N VAL A 340 -23.23 5.39 -3.73
CA VAL A 340 -24.35 4.57 -4.23
C VAL A 340 -25.44 5.43 -4.85
N SER A 341 -25.89 6.49 -4.15
CA SER A 341 -27.06 7.25 -4.53
C SER A 341 -26.76 8.41 -5.49
N GLN A 342 -25.56 8.99 -5.40
CA GLN A 342 -25.14 10.16 -6.17
C GLN A 342 -24.04 9.83 -7.19
N HIS A 343 -23.60 8.58 -7.27
CA HIS A 343 -22.51 8.12 -8.14
C HIS A 343 -21.23 8.95 -8.00
N VAL A 344 -20.94 9.40 -6.78
CA VAL A 344 -19.71 10.14 -6.49
C VAL A 344 -18.51 9.24 -6.66
N TRP A 345 -17.61 9.64 -7.56
CA TRP A 345 -16.36 8.90 -7.75
C TRP A 345 -15.46 8.99 -6.51
N VAL A 346 -14.88 7.87 -6.12
CA VAL A 346 -13.87 7.79 -5.05
C VAL A 346 -12.67 6.98 -5.51
N SER A 347 -11.48 7.33 -5.00
CA SER A 347 -10.27 6.57 -5.33
C SER A 347 -10.31 5.16 -4.75
N LYS A 348 -9.73 4.19 -5.46
CA LYS A 348 -9.64 2.78 -5.01
C LYS A 348 -9.10 2.65 -3.56
N PRO A 349 -8.01 3.36 -3.15
CA PRO A 349 -7.54 3.29 -1.77
C PRO A 349 -8.54 3.81 -0.73
N VAL A 350 -9.33 4.85 -1.07
CA VAL A 350 -10.36 5.38 -0.16
C VAL A 350 -11.49 4.37 0.00
N LEU A 351 -12.00 3.82 -1.10
CA LEU A 351 -13.03 2.78 -1.07
C LEU A 351 -12.58 1.56 -0.27
N ARG A 352 -11.36 1.10 -0.48
CA ARG A 352 -10.77 0.01 0.30
C ARG A 352 -10.76 0.32 1.80
N HIS A 353 -10.34 1.52 2.20
CA HIS A 353 -10.35 1.91 3.61
C HIS A 353 -11.75 2.01 4.19
N LEU A 354 -12.72 2.48 3.41
CA LEU A 354 -14.14 2.54 3.80
C LEU A 354 -14.67 1.12 4.12
N LEU A 355 -14.50 0.18 3.20
CA LEU A 355 -14.94 -1.22 3.37
C LEU A 355 -14.21 -1.91 4.54
N THR A 356 -12.90 -1.67 4.68
CA THR A 356 -12.10 -2.19 5.80
C THR A 356 -12.63 -1.69 7.14
N PHE A 357 -12.99 -0.40 7.25
CA PHE A 357 -13.55 0.14 8.48
C PHE A 357 -14.89 -0.52 8.86
N PHE A 358 -15.77 -0.74 7.88
CA PHE A 358 -17.02 -1.46 8.12
C PHE A 358 -16.76 -2.89 8.63
N SER A 359 -15.76 -3.57 8.07
CA SER A 359 -15.36 -4.91 8.54
C SER A 359 -14.91 -4.91 10.01
N GLU A 360 -14.15 -3.89 10.41
CA GLU A 360 -13.70 -3.75 11.81
C GLU A 360 -14.85 -3.37 12.76
N CYS A 361 -15.87 -2.64 12.29
CA CYS A 361 -17.07 -2.30 13.08
C CYS A 361 -17.96 -3.50 13.40
N ILE A 362 -17.84 -4.63 12.69
CA ILE A 362 -18.64 -5.82 12.93
C ILE A 362 -18.30 -6.48 14.28
N ARG A 363 -17.04 -6.42 14.71
CA ARG A 363 -16.57 -7.12 15.91
C ARG A 363 -17.07 -6.49 17.22
N PRO A 364 -16.89 -5.17 17.48
CA PRO A 364 -17.38 -4.54 18.70
C PRO A 364 -18.91 -4.46 18.71
N LYS A 365 -19.52 -4.93 19.80
CA LYS A 365 -20.99 -4.97 19.91
C LYS A 365 -21.65 -3.60 19.72
N SER A 366 -21.07 -2.54 20.31
CA SER A 366 -21.56 -1.16 20.21
C SER A 366 -21.57 -0.67 18.75
N MET A 367 -20.47 -0.87 18.02
CA MET A 367 -20.37 -0.46 16.62
C MET A 367 -21.26 -1.28 15.70
N TRP A 368 -21.37 -2.58 15.96
CA TRP A 368 -22.30 -3.44 15.22
C TRP A 368 -23.76 -2.99 15.37
N GLN A 369 -24.19 -2.58 16.55
CA GLN A 369 -25.54 -2.08 16.75
C GLN A 369 -25.87 -0.85 15.89
N LEU A 370 -24.87 0.01 15.64
CA LEU A 370 -25.00 1.18 14.79
C LEU A 370 -24.93 0.83 13.29
N LEU A 371 -24.07 -0.11 12.91
CA LEU A 371 -23.87 -0.51 11.52
C LEU A 371 -24.96 -1.45 11.00
N ARG A 372 -25.49 -2.34 11.85
CA ARG A 372 -26.45 -3.38 11.46
C ARG A 372 -27.63 -2.91 10.59
N PRO A 373 -28.30 -1.78 10.87
CA PRO A 373 -29.43 -1.33 10.05
C PRO A 373 -29.07 -1.05 8.59
N HIS A 374 -27.81 -0.75 8.29
CA HIS A 374 -27.32 -0.39 6.96
C HIS A 374 -26.68 -1.57 6.23
N MET A 375 -26.40 -2.68 6.95
CA MET A 375 -25.49 -3.72 6.46
C MET A 375 -26.02 -4.45 5.24
N GLN A 376 -27.33 -4.75 5.18
CA GLN A 376 -27.93 -5.42 4.03
C GLN A 376 -27.81 -4.55 2.76
N GLN A 377 -28.14 -3.28 2.89
CA GLN A 377 -27.99 -2.32 1.79
C GLN A 377 -26.53 -2.22 1.34
N ILE A 378 -25.57 -2.13 2.27
CA ILE A 378 -24.12 -2.09 1.95
C ILE A 378 -23.72 -3.36 1.18
N ILE A 379 -24.20 -4.54 1.57
CA ILE A 379 -23.91 -5.79 0.85
C ILE A 379 -24.43 -5.72 -0.59
N GLU A 380 -25.68 -5.32 -0.77
CA GLU A 380 -26.35 -5.33 -2.07
C GLU A 380 -25.85 -4.25 -3.02
N THR A 381 -25.57 -3.03 -2.49
CA THR A 381 -25.31 -1.86 -3.34
C THR A 381 -23.84 -1.42 -3.38
N LEU A 382 -23.01 -1.86 -2.43
CA LEU A 382 -21.60 -1.48 -2.37
C LEU A 382 -20.66 -2.70 -2.46
N VAL A 383 -20.96 -3.81 -1.75
CA VAL A 383 -20.09 -5.00 -1.77
C VAL A 383 -20.26 -5.79 -3.06
N TYR A 384 -21.49 -6.15 -3.39
CA TYR A 384 -21.81 -6.98 -4.56
C TYR A 384 -21.28 -6.41 -5.89
N PRO A 385 -21.46 -5.10 -6.23
CA PRO A 385 -20.94 -4.56 -7.47
C PRO A 385 -19.42 -4.67 -7.61
N HIS A 386 -18.68 -4.62 -6.48
CA HIS A 386 -17.22 -4.78 -6.47
C HIS A 386 -16.74 -6.24 -6.47
N LEU A 387 -17.66 -7.19 -6.45
CA LEU A 387 -17.39 -8.62 -6.63
C LEU A 387 -17.77 -9.12 -8.04
N CYS A 388 -18.48 -8.31 -8.83
CA CYS A 388 -18.76 -8.62 -10.23
C CYS A 388 -17.48 -8.50 -11.07
N PHE A 389 -17.39 -9.28 -12.14
CA PHE A 389 -16.33 -9.15 -13.15
C PHE A 389 -16.39 -7.75 -13.78
N SER A 390 -15.32 -6.97 -13.68
CA SER A 390 -15.25 -5.56 -14.07
C SER A 390 -14.64 -5.36 -15.46
N ASP A 391 -14.74 -4.14 -16.00
CA ASP A 391 -14.04 -3.77 -17.23
C ASP A 391 -12.51 -3.82 -17.06
N GLU A 392 -12.01 -3.51 -15.84
CA GLU A 392 -10.60 -3.62 -15.51
C GLU A 392 -10.13 -5.09 -15.46
N ASP A 393 -10.97 -6.00 -14.94
CA ASP A 393 -10.68 -7.43 -14.96
C ASP A 393 -10.60 -7.94 -16.41
N GLU A 394 -11.50 -7.47 -17.28
CA GLU A 394 -11.53 -7.83 -18.71
C GLU A 394 -10.28 -7.29 -19.44
N GLU A 395 -9.94 -6.02 -19.21
CA GLU A 395 -8.73 -5.41 -19.79
C GLU A 395 -7.46 -6.17 -19.36
N LEU A 396 -7.33 -6.52 -18.08
CA LEU A 396 -6.19 -7.29 -17.59
C LEU A 396 -6.17 -8.71 -18.14
N TRP A 397 -7.35 -9.35 -18.24
CA TRP A 397 -7.50 -10.67 -18.85
C TRP A 397 -6.99 -10.70 -20.31
N GLU A 398 -7.33 -9.66 -21.08
CA GLU A 398 -6.94 -9.57 -22.51
C GLU A 398 -5.47 -9.21 -22.68
N LEU A 399 -4.94 -8.28 -21.85
CA LEU A 399 -3.58 -7.77 -22.00
C LEU A 399 -2.52 -8.69 -21.37
N ASP A 400 -2.79 -9.22 -20.20
CA ASP A 400 -1.87 -10.09 -19.46
C ASP A 400 -2.61 -11.14 -18.63
N PRO A 401 -3.06 -12.25 -19.27
CA PRO A 401 -3.79 -13.32 -18.58
C PRO A 401 -2.98 -14.01 -17.47
N ILE A 402 -1.65 -14.00 -17.53
CA ILE A 402 -0.79 -14.56 -16.47
C ILE A 402 -0.86 -13.68 -15.23
N ASP A 403 -0.76 -12.36 -15.42
CA ASP A 403 -0.83 -11.41 -14.31
C ASP A 403 -2.23 -11.37 -13.69
N PHE A 404 -3.28 -11.53 -14.52
CA PHE A 404 -4.66 -11.70 -14.04
C PHE A 404 -4.79 -12.88 -13.05
N VAL A 405 -4.24 -14.04 -13.40
CA VAL A 405 -4.24 -15.20 -12.50
C VAL A 405 -3.38 -14.99 -11.27
N ARG A 406 -2.20 -14.38 -11.45
CA ARG A 406 -1.27 -14.10 -10.36
C ARG A 406 -1.90 -13.20 -9.30
N LEU A 407 -2.52 -12.09 -9.72
CA LEU A 407 -3.21 -11.16 -8.82
C LEU A 407 -4.37 -11.82 -8.07
N GLY A 408 -5.13 -12.69 -8.75
CA GLY A 408 -6.22 -13.44 -8.13
C GLY A 408 -5.77 -14.61 -7.23
N SER A 409 -4.49 -14.98 -7.25
CA SER A 409 -3.94 -16.11 -6.48
C SER A 409 -2.97 -15.66 -5.37
N ASP A 410 -2.43 -14.43 -5.42
CA ASP A 410 -1.56 -13.88 -4.38
C ASP A 410 -2.39 -13.16 -3.29
N PRO A 411 -2.48 -13.73 -2.07
CA PRO A 411 -3.22 -13.11 -0.99
C PRO A 411 -2.70 -11.73 -0.57
N PHE A 412 -1.42 -11.42 -0.84
CA PHE A 412 -0.82 -10.15 -0.46
C PHE A 412 -1.14 -9.03 -1.46
N GLU A 413 -1.16 -9.33 -2.75
CA GLU A 413 -1.55 -8.37 -3.79
C GLU A 413 -3.06 -8.16 -3.80
N GLU A 414 -3.83 -9.23 -3.67
CA GLU A 414 -5.29 -9.17 -3.55
C GLU A 414 -5.73 -8.30 -2.37
N LEU A 415 -5.09 -8.37 -1.19
CA LEU A 415 -5.40 -7.55 -0.01
C LEU A 415 -5.33 -6.03 -0.25
N GLY A 416 -4.75 -5.61 -1.36
CA GLY A 416 -4.64 -4.19 -1.77
C GLY A 416 -5.86 -3.60 -2.47
N THR A 417 -6.80 -4.42 -2.95
CA THR A 417 -7.89 -4.01 -3.85
C THR A 417 -9.21 -3.70 -3.13
N PRO A 418 -10.10 -2.88 -3.72
CA PRO A 418 -11.48 -2.72 -3.23
C PRO A 418 -12.27 -4.03 -3.24
N SER A 419 -12.05 -4.87 -4.26
CA SER A 419 -12.72 -6.16 -4.41
C SER A 419 -12.40 -7.11 -3.24
N SER A 420 -11.14 -7.22 -2.85
CA SER A 420 -10.76 -8.04 -1.69
C SER A 420 -11.30 -7.48 -0.37
N ALA A 421 -11.35 -6.16 -0.22
CA ALA A 421 -11.95 -5.52 0.96
C ALA A 421 -13.48 -5.77 1.01
N ALA A 422 -14.15 -5.80 -0.14
CA ALA A 422 -15.57 -6.17 -0.27
C ALA A 422 -15.80 -7.62 0.12
N GLY A 423 -14.99 -8.54 -0.41
CA GLY A 423 -15.04 -9.97 -0.03
C GLY A 423 -14.77 -10.18 1.46
N MET A 424 -13.77 -9.50 2.01
CA MET A 424 -13.48 -9.58 3.45
C MET A 424 -14.66 -9.07 4.30
N LEU A 425 -15.27 -7.95 3.92
CA LEU A 425 -16.45 -7.41 4.61
C LEU A 425 -17.61 -8.41 4.58
N LEU A 426 -17.90 -9.01 3.44
CA LEU A 426 -18.94 -10.03 3.29
C LEU A 426 -18.64 -11.24 4.19
N ASN A 427 -17.43 -11.80 4.09
CA ASN A 427 -17.02 -12.97 4.86
C ASN A 427 -17.09 -12.72 6.38
N VAL A 428 -16.53 -11.61 6.86
CA VAL A 428 -16.57 -11.26 8.29
C VAL A 428 -18.00 -11.04 8.77
N THR A 429 -18.86 -10.41 7.96
CA THR A 429 -20.27 -10.18 8.27
C THR A 429 -21.00 -11.50 8.45
N VAL A 430 -20.92 -12.39 7.48
CA VAL A 430 -21.61 -13.67 7.49
C VAL A 430 -21.07 -14.58 8.60
N THR A 431 -19.75 -14.66 8.77
CA THR A 431 -19.13 -15.54 9.76
C THR A 431 -19.36 -15.07 11.20
N ARG A 432 -19.29 -13.77 11.47
CA ARG A 432 -19.41 -13.22 12.83
C ARG A 432 -20.85 -12.93 13.23
N ARG A 433 -21.73 -12.71 12.29
CA ARG A 433 -23.13 -12.35 12.49
C ARG A 433 -24.09 -13.31 11.78
N THR A 434 -23.72 -14.58 11.68
CA THR A 434 -24.43 -15.66 10.97
C THR A 434 -25.94 -15.64 11.22
N LYS A 435 -26.37 -15.62 12.48
CA LYS A 435 -27.79 -15.62 12.88
C LYS A 435 -28.63 -14.48 12.29
N SER A 436 -28.02 -13.36 11.90
CA SER A 436 -28.76 -12.17 11.47
C SER A 436 -28.46 -11.77 10.03
N MET A 437 -27.37 -12.26 9.45
CA MET A 437 -26.90 -11.81 8.14
C MET A 437 -26.76 -12.93 7.10
N PHE A 438 -26.65 -14.18 7.51
CA PHE A 438 -26.49 -15.29 6.58
C PHE A 438 -27.72 -15.49 5.68
N GLU A 439 -28.90 -15.65 6.27
CA GLU A 439 -30.13 -15.88 5.49
C GLU A 439 -30.48 -14.69 4.56
N PRO A 440 -30.46 -13.40 5.01
CA PRO A 440 -30.71 -12.29 4.10
C PRO A 440 -29.69 -12.22 2.95
N THR A 441 -28.42 -12.48 3.24
CA THR A 441 -27.36 -12.51 2.22
C THR A 441 -27.60 -13.63 1.20
N LEU A 442 -27.93 -14.84 1.68
CA LEU A 442 -28.21 -15.99 0.80
C LEU A 442 -29.46 -15.76 -0.03
N THR A 443 -30.50 -15.13 0.53
CA THR A 443 -31.71 -14.74 -0.19
C THR A 443 -31.40 -13.80 -1.36
N PHE A 444 -30.56 -12.77 -1.12
CA PHE A 444 -30.11 -11.86 -2.17
C PHE A 444 -29.32 -12.60 -3.27
N ILE A 445 -28.34 -13.43 -2.87
CA ILE A 445 -27.55 -14.23 -3.81
C ILE A 445 -28.46 -15.10 -4.69
N THR A 446 -29.40 -15.84 -4.06
CA THR A 446 -30.34 -16.72 -4.76
C THR A 446 -31.25 -15.96 -5.72
N HIS A 447 -31.68 -14.74 -5.32
CA HIS A 447 -32.47 -13.88 -6.20
C HIS A 447 -31.70 -13.52 -7.48
N VAL A 448 -30.43 -13.11 -7.36
CA VAL A 448 -29.59 -12.78 -8.52
C VAL A 448 -29.31 -14.01 -9.40
N LEU A 449 -28.97 -15.14 -8.78
CA LEU A 449 -28.70 -16.38 -9.53
C LEU A 449 -29.93 -16.86 -10.33
N ASN A 450 -31.12 -16.79 -9.75
CA ASN A 450 -32.36 -17.16 -10.44
C ASN A 450 -32.81 -16.17 -11.53
N ALA A 451 -32.31 -14.93 -11.48
CA ALA A 451 -32.57 -13.90 -12.48
C ALA A 451 -31.80 -14.12 -13.80
N TYR A 452 -30.70 -14.89 -13.76
CA TYR A 452 -29.89 -15.17 -14.95
C TYR A 452 -30.52 -16.29 -15.83
N PRO A 453 -30.48 -16.17 -17.17
CA PRO A 453 -29.96 -15.06 -17.97
C PRO A 453 -30.99 -13.95 -18.28
N ALA A 454 -32.25 -14.13 -17.87
CA ALA A 454 -33.36 -13.31 -18.37
C ALA A 454 -33.38 -11.87 -17.82
N GLN A 455 -32.92 -11.65 -16.59
CA GLN A 455 -33.04 -10.37 -15.89
C GLN A 455 -31.70 -9.88 -15.28
N CYS A 456 -30.62 -10.66 -15.40
CA CYS A 456 -29.29 -10.21 -15.00
C CYS A 456 -28.25 -10.58 -16.05
N THR A 457 -27.14 -9.79 -16.06
CA THR A 457 -26.02 -10.01 -16.98
C THR A 457 -25.09 -11.13 -16.48
N ALA A 458 -24.26 -11.66 -17.39
CA ALA A 458 -23.23 -12.65 -17.02
C ALA A 458 -22.29 -12.14 -15.92
N ARG A 459 -21.92 -10.86 -15.96
CA ARG A 459 -21.07 -10.22 -14.92
C ARG A 459 -21.76 -10.15 -13.56
N GLN A 460 -23.05 -9.83 -13.53
CA GLN A 460 -23.85 -9.83 -12.31
C GLN A 460 -24.00 -11.25 -11.74
N PHE A 461 -24.20 -12.24 -12.61
CA PHE A 461 -24.24 -13.64 -12.21
C PHE A 461 -22.89 -14.09 -11.63
N ASP A 462 -21.76 -13.73 -12.26
CA ASP A 462 -20.41 -13.97 -11.73
C ASP A 462 -20.24 -13.38 -10.32
N GLY A 463 -20.70 -12.16 -10.11
CA GLY A 463 -20.66 -11.50 -8.78
C GLY A 463 -21.39 -12.31 -7.71
N ALA A 464 -22.58 -12.84 -8.02
CA ALA A 464 -23.33 -13.70 -7.09
C ALA A 464 -22.60 -15.02 -6.82
N LEU A 465 -22.03 -15.65 -7.84
CA LEU A 465 -21.18 -16.83 -7.68
C LEU A 465 -19.93 -16.54 -6.84
N ARG A 466 -19.30 -15.36 -7.03
CA ARG A 466 -18.15 -14.94 -6.22
C ARG A 466 -18.55 -14.67 -4.77
N MET A 467 -19.76 -14.16 -4.51
CA MET A 467 -20.29 -14.08 -3.14
C MET A 467 -20.40 -15.48 -2.50
N CYS A 468 -20.94 -16.47 -3.22
CA CYS A 468 -21.00 -17.87 -2.74
C CYS A 468 -19.61 -18.40 -2.41
N MET A 469 -18.62 -18.18 -3.29
CA MET A 469 -17.23 -18.59 -3.08
C MET A 469 -16.66 -17.94 -1.80
N THR A 470 -16.91 -16.66 -1.60
CA THR A 470 -16.43 -15.89 -0.42
C THR A 470 -16.97 -16.45 0.89
N ILE A 471 -18.19 -16.95 0.93
CA ILE A 471 -18.84 -17.50 2.13
C ILE A 471 -18.94 -19.04 2.14
N CYS A 472 -18.23 -19.72 1.25
CA CYS A 472 -18.32 -21.17 1.05
C CYS A 472 -18.13 -21.97 2.34
N GLN A 473 -17.17 -21.61 3.19
CA GLN A 473 -16.94 -22.24 4.49
C GLN A 473 -18.19 -22.19 5.39
N THR A 474 -18.90 -21.07 5.39
CA THR A 474 -20.15 -20.95 6.16
C THR A 474 -21.27 -21.78 5.53
N MET A 475 -21.38 -21.80 4.19
CA MET A 475 -22.41 -22.58 3.47
C MET A 475 -22.23 -24.09 3.68
N VAL A 476 -21.00 -24.60 3.58
CA VAL A 476 -20.69 -26.03 3.72
C VAL A 476 -20.99 -26.55 5.13
N HIS A 477 -20.80 -25.73 6.15
CA HIS A 477 -21.01 -26.13 7.55
C HIS A 477 -22.35 -25.71 8.13
N HIS A 478 -23.22 -25.04 7.35
CA HIS A 478 -24.54 -24.59 7.83
C HIS A 478 -25.58 -25.70 7.69
N GLU A 479 -26.19 -26.10 8.83
CA GLU A 479 -27.11 -27.26 8.92
C GLU A 479 -28.25 -27.25 7.87
N ASN A 480 -28.81 -26.07 7.57
CA ASN A 480 -29.93 -25.94 6.62
C ASN A 480 -29.48 -25.87 5.15
N VAL A 481 -28.19 -25.65 4.86
CA VAL A 481 -27.70 -25.40 3.50
C VAL A 481 -26.83 -26.54 2.97
N GLN A 482 -26.05 -27.20 3.84
CA GLN A 482 -25.11 -28.25 3.46
C GLN A 482 -25.72 -29.34 2.57
N ASN A 483 -26.97 -29.72 2.85
CA ASN A 483 -27.69 -30.77 2.10
C ASN A 483 -28.30 -30.25 0.78
N MET A 484 -28.25 -28.94 0.53
CA MET A 484 -28.76 -28.32 -0.71
C MET A 484 -27.65 -27.97 -1.69
N LEU A 485 -26.37 -28.12 -1.29
CA LEU A 485 -25.24 -27.70 -2.09
C LEU A 485 -25.11 -28.47 -3.40
N ASP A 486 -25.33 -29.76 -3.39
CA ASP A 486 -25.30 -30.56 -4.63
C ASP A 486 -26.34 -30.07 -5.65
N ALA A 487 -27.57 -29.80 -5.20
CA ALA A 487 -28.63 -29.23 -6.05
C ALA A 487 -28.27 -27.81 -6.54
N PHE A 488 -27.64 -26.99 -5.68
CA PHE A 488 -27.11 -25.67 -6.06
C PHE A 488 -26.06 -25.78 -7.17
N PHE A 489 -25.11 -26.72 -7.05
CA PHE A 489 -24.10 -26.96 -8.08
C PHE A 489 -24.74 -27.42 -9.40
N VAL A 490 -25.64 -28.38 -9.36
CA VAL A 490 -26.35 -28.87 -10.55
C VAL A 490 -27.13 -27.76 -11.26
N GLN A 491 -27.76 -26.87 -10.51
CA GLN A 491 -28.58 -25.80 -11.06
C GLN A 491 -27.79 -24.60 -11.56
N HIS A 492 -26.76 -24.15 -10.83
CA HIS A 492 -26.13 -22.84 -11.07
C HIS A 492 -24.65 -22.93 -11.45
N VAL A 493 -23.90 -23.97 -11.08
CA VAL A 493 -22.45 -24.03 -11.28
C VAL A 493 -22.07 -24.93 -12.46
N LEU A 494 -22.56 -26.18 -12.47
CA LEU A 494 -22.18 -27.15 -13.52
C LEU A 494 -22.58 -26.72 -14.93
N PRO A 495 -23.76 -26.09 -15.17
CA PRO A 495 -24.11 -25.61 -16.50
C PRO A 495 -23.16 -24.57 -17.07
N VAL A 496 -22.57 -23.72 -16.20
CA VAL A 496 -21.68 -22.64 -16.66
C VAL A 496 -20.23 -23.06 -16.95
N LEU A 497 -19.87 -24.33 -16.65
CA LEU A 497 -18.61 -24.91 -17.17
C LEU A 497 -18.58 -24.94 -18.72
N LYS A 498 -19.74 -24.85 -19.37
CA LYS A 498 -19.92 -24.77 -20.83
C LYS A 498 -20.38 -23.40 -21.32
N SER A 499 -20.30 -22.38 -20.48
CA SER A 499 -20.68 -21.01 -20.84
C SER A 499 -19.85 -20.49 -22.02
N PRO A 500 -20.42 -19.69 -22.93
CA PRO A 500 -19.65 -18.94 -23.92
C PRO A 500 -18.69 -17.92 -23.25
N GLU A 501 -19.06 -17.40 -22.06
CA GLU A 501 -18.28 -16.43 -21.32
C GLU A 501 -17.12 -17.10 -20.57
N PRO A 502 -15.86 -16.84 -20.90
CA PRO A 502 -14.72 -17.54 -20.29
C PRO A 502 -14.58 -17.27 -18.79
N PHE A 503 -14.87 -16.06 -18.32
CA PHE A 503 -14.82 -15.74 -16.90
C PHE A 503 -15.87 -16.52 -16.07
N LEU A 504 -16.99 -16.95 -16.66
CA LEU A 504 -17.95 -17.83 -15.99
C LEU A 504 -17.43 -19.28 -15.90
N ARG A 505 -16.75 -19.78 -16.94
CA ARG A 505 -16.10 -21.11 -16.89
C ARG A 505 -15.02 -21.14 -15.81
N LEU A 506 -14.19 -20.07 -15.75
CA LEU A 506 -13.23 -19.88 -14.68
C LEU A 506 -13.91 -19.89 -13.31
N ARG A 507 -15.00 -19.13 -13.15
CA ARG A 507 -15.72 -19.04 -11.87
C ARG A 507 -16.29 -20.37 -11.43
N ALA A 508 -16.83 -21.17 -12.34
CA ALA A 508 -17.32 -22.51 -12.04
C ALA A 508 -16.20 -23.44 -11.52
N CYS A 509 -15.03 -23.43 -12.17
CA CYS A 509 -13.86 -24.18 -11.70
C CYS A 509 -13.40 -23.69 -10.31
N ALA A 510 -13.34 -22.39 -10.10
CA ALA A 510 -12.96 -21.79 -8.81
C ALA A 510 -13.95 -22.16 -7.68
N LEU A 511 -15.26 -22.22 -7.97
CA LEU A 511 -16.28 -22.69 -7.01
C LEU A 511 -16.12 -24.17 -6.67
N ILE A 512 -15.90 -25.03 -7.66
CA ILE A 512 -15.66 -26.45 -7.44
C ILE A 512 -14.45 -26.62 -6.52
N HIS A 513 -13.33 -25.96 -6.83
CA HIS A 513 -12.15 -25.98 -5.97
C HIS A 513 -12.46 -25.50 -4.54
N ALA A 514 -13.11 -24.33 -4.38
CA ALA A 514 -13.36 -23.74 -3.07
C ALA A 514 -14.31 -24.55 -2.19
N PHE A 515 -15.38 -25.11 -2.77
CA PHE A 515 -16.38 -25.87 -2.02
C PHE A 515 -15.90 -27.28 -1.71
N ASP A 516 -15.19 -27.93 -2.63
CA ASP A 516 -14.62 -29.25 -2.40
C ASP A 516 -13.53 -29.19 -1.33
N SER A 517 -12.62 -28.22 -1.44
CA SER A 517 -11.59 -27.92 -0.42
C SER A 517 -12.21 -27.56 0.95
N ALA A 518 -13.40 -26.96 0.99
CA ALA A 518 -14.16 -26.70 2.21
C ALA A 518 -14.83 -27.94 2.82
N GLY A 519 -14.79 -29.08 2.14
CA GLY A 519 -15.38 -30.36 2.59
C GLY A 519 -16.83 -30.55 2.18
N MET A 520 -17.28 -29.95 1.08
CA MET A 520 -18.58 -30.21 0.49
C MET A 520 -18.71 -31.69 0.15
N LYS A 521 -19.88 -32.25 0.41
CA LYS A 521 -20.20 -33.64 0.04
C LYS A 521 -21.06 -33.67 -1.20
N TRP A 522 -20.58 -34.30 -2.26
CA TRP A 522 -21.37 -34.64 -3.43
C TRP A 522 -22.39 -35.71 -3.06
N GLN A 523 -23.67 -35.44 -3.30
CA GLN A 523 -24.74 -36.35 -2.90
C GLN A 523 -25.03 -37.43 -3.94
N THR A 524 -24.68 -37.15 -5.21
CA THR A 524 -24.88 -38.10 -6.31
C THR A 524 -23.60 -38.28 -7.10
N SER A 525 -23.26 -39.52 -7.48
CA SER A 525 -22.17 -39.81 -8.41
C SER A 525 -22.34 -39.08 -9.75
N GLN A 526 -23.55 -38.79 -10.17
CA GLN A 526 -23.88 -38.08 -11.42
C GLN A 526 -23.40 -36.62 -11.37
N SER A 527 -23.56 -35.90 -10.24
CA SER A 527 -23.11 -34.50 -10.11
C SER A 527 -21.59 -34.42 -10.04
N LEU A 528 -20.95 -35.32 -9.30
CA LEU A 528 -19.51 -35.44 -9.25
C LEU A 528 -18.91 -35.76 -10.63
N GLU A 529 -19.47 -36.73 -11.34
CA GLU A 529 -19.04 -37.09 -12.70
C GLU A 529 -19.18 -35.90 -13.68
N THR A 530 -20.28 -35.15 -13.57
CA THR A 530 -20.52 -33.97 -14.42
C THR A 530 -19.52 -32.86 -14.11
N ALA A 531 -19.22 -32.62 -12.82
CA ALA A 531 -18.18 -31.68 -12.40
C ALA A 531 -16.80 -32.08 -12.96
N PHE A 532 -16.43 -33.35 -12.77
CA PHE A 532 -15.15 -33.88 -13.25
C PHE A 532 -15.01 -33.74 -14.78
N ARG A 533 -16.01 -34.14 -15.56
CA ARG A 533 -15.96 -34.03 -17.03
C ARG A 533 -15.84 -32.55 -17.47
N GLY A 534 -16.65 -31.68 -16.87
CA GLY A 534 -16.59 -30.24 -17.18
C GLY A 534 -15.26 -29.60 -16.83
N VAL A 535 -14.64 -29.95 -15.70
CA VAL A 535 -13.31 -29.49 -15.33
C VAL A 535 -12.24 -30.05 -16.27
N MET A 536 -12.34 -31.30 -16.70
CA MET A 536 -11.44 -31.88 -17.71
C MET A 536 -11.53 -31.14 -19.05
N ASP A 537 -12.73 -30.76 -19.49
CA ASP A 537 -12.92 -29.95 -20.70
C ASP A 537 -12.24 -28.57 -20.51
N CYS A 538 -12.37 -27.96 -19.34
CA CYS A 538 -11.77 -26.66 -19.00
C CYS A 538 -10.23 -26.70 -18.87
N ILE A 539 -9.61 -27.84 -18.56
CA ILE A 539 -8.13 -28.00 -18.60
C ILE A 539 -7.60 -27.79 -20.01
N MET A 540 -8.40 -28.10 -21.02
CA MET A 540 -8.07 -27.94 -22.44
C MET A 540 -8.66 -26.67 -23.05
N ASP A 541 -9.11 -25.71 -22.23
CA ASP A 541 -9.70 -24.45 -22.70
C ASP A 541 -8.71 -23.59 -23.50
N THR A 542 -9.24 -22.73 -24.37
CA THR A 542 -8.42 -21.75 -25.10
C THR A 542 -7.85 -20.66 -24.18
N GLU A 543 -8.57 -20.36 -23.12
CA GLU A 543 -8.26 -19.29 -22.19
C GLU A 543 -7.36 -19.77 -21.04
N LEU A 544 -6.19 -19.13 -20.93
CA LEU A 544 -5.19 -19.49 -19.90
C LEU A 544 -5.75 -19.43 -18.46
N PRO A 545 -6.46 -18.37 -18.04
CA PRO A 545 -7.02 -18.31 -16.69
C PRO A 545 -7.99 -19.46 -16.38
N VAL A 546 -8.78 -19.91 -17.37
CA VAL A 546 -9.69 -21.04 -17.22
C VAL A 546 -8.91 -22.33 -17.00
N ARG A 547 -7.85 -22.58 -17.80
CA ARG A 547 -7.00 -23.77 -17.66
C ARG A 547 -6.37 -23.87 -16.26
N VAL A 548 -5.86 -22.74 -15.74
CA VAL A 548 -5.24 -22.72 -14.42
C VAL A 548 -6.26 -23.03 -13.31
N LYS A 549 -7.44 -22.40 -13.33
CA LYS A 549 -8.48 -22.68 -12.31
C LYS A 549 -9.08 -24.08 -12.45
N ALA A 550 -9.15 -24.62 -13.64
CA ALA A 550 -9.52 -26.03 -13.86
C ALA A 550 -8.47 -27.00 -13.27
N ALA A 551 -7.19 -26.68 -13.41
CA ALA A 551 -6.12 -27.45 -12.78
C ALA A 551 -6.25 -27.47 -11.25
N GLU A 552 -6.48 -26.31 -10.61
CA GLU A 552 -6.73 -26.22 -9.15
C GLU A 552 -7.94 -27.07 -8.73
N ALA A 553 -9.05 -26.99 -9.47
CA ALA A 553 -10.24 -27.78 -9.19
C ALA A 553 -9.99 -29.30 -9.34
N MET A 554 -9.22 -29.69 -10.35
CA MET A 554 -8.84 -31.09 -10.54
C MET A 554 -8.00 -31.62 -9.37
N GLY A 555 -7.11 -30.78 -8.80
CA GLY A 555 -6.31 -31.14 -7.65
C GLY A 555 -7.12 -31.51 -6.40
N GLU A 556 -8.35 -31.00 -6.26
CA GLU A 556 -9.29 -31.40 -5.20
C GLU A 556 -10.09 -32.65 -5.61
N LEU A 557 -10.67 -32.62 -6.83
CA LEU A 557 -11.55 -33.68 -7.29
C LEU A 557 -10.89 -35.07 -7.34
N VAL A 558 -9.59 -35.16 -7.58
CA VAL A 558 -8.86 -36.46 -7.63
C VAL A 558 -8.83 -37.18 -6.28
N ALA A 559 -9.16 -36.51 -5.19
CA ALA A 559 -9.28 -37.13 -3.88
C ALA A 559 -10.55 -38.00 -3.72
N HIS A 560 -11.54 -37.89 -4.64
CA HIS A 560 -12.72 -38.72 -4.64
C HIS A 560 -12.47 -40.05 -5.38
N ASP A 561 -12.77 -41.20 -4.79
CA ASP A 561 -12.49 -42.53 -5.33
C ASP A 561 -12.98 -42.74 -6.78
N GLU A 562 -14.17 -42.21 -7.12
CA GLU A 562 -14.76 -42.32 -8.46
C GLU A 562 -13.92 -41.56 -9.49
N VAL A 563 -13.46 -40.34 -9.15
CA VAL A 563 -12.60 -39.49 -10.01
C VAL A 563 -11.22 -40.09 -10.09
N HIS A 564 -10.66 -40.52 -8.97
CA HIS A 564 -9.33 -41.16 -8.91
C HIS A 564 -9.29 -42.36 -9.88
N ASN A 565 -10.28 -43.27 -9.81
CA ASN A 565 -10.35 -44.44 -10.70
C ASN A 565 -10.53 -44.05 -12.18
N ALA A 566 -11.23 -42.95 -12.46
CA ALA A 566 -11.40 -42.47 -13.83
C ALA A 566 -10.13 -41.81 -14.39
N VAL A 567 -9.36 -41.14 -13.57
CA VAL A 567 -8.10 -40.46 -13.94
C VAL A 567 -6.91 -41.41 -14.01
N ALA A 568 -6.85 -42.43 -13.14
CA ALA A 568 -5.69 -43.34 -13.01
C ALA A 568 -5.12 -43.86 -14.35
N PRO A 569 -5.96 -44.31 -15.34
CA PRO A 569 -5.43 -44.76 -16.63
C PRO A 569 -4.72 -43.69 -17.45
N ASN A 570 -5.00 -42.41 -17.19
CA ASN A 570 -4.49 -41.25 -17.93
C ASN A 570 -3.73 -40.26 -17.04
N ALA A 571 -3.40 -40.62 -15.79
CA ALA A 571 -2.76 -39.74 -14.82
C ALA A 571 -1.44 -39.14 -15.36
N CYS A 572 -0.63 -39.93 -16.06
CA CYS A 572 0.60 -39.44 -16.70
C CYS A 572 0.32 -38.36 -17.75
N ARG A 573 -0.76 -38.51 -18.54
CA ARG A 573 -1.14 -37.50 -19.54
C ARG A 573 -1.64 -36.22 -18.89
N LEU A 574 -2.46 -36.31 -17.85
CA LEU A 574 -2.89 -35.18 -17.07
C LEU A 574 -1.69 -34.41 -16.50
N MET A 575 -0.73 -35.13 -15.89
CA MET A 575 0.49 -34.51 -15.37
C MET A 575 1.32 -33.83 -16.46
N GLN A 576 1.41 -34.40 -17.67
CA GLN A 576 2.11 -33.76 -18.78
C GLN A 576 1.47 -32.43 -19.17
N GLU A 577 0.15 -32.35 -19.22
CA GLU A 577 -0.57 -31.10 -19.53
C GLU A 577 -0.38 -30.06 -18.41
N LEU A 578 -0.40 -30.47 -17.14
CA LEU A 578 -0.17 -29.58 -16.00
C LEU A 578 1.29 -29.08 -15.94
N LEU A 579 2.25 -29.91 -16.31
CA LEU A 579 3.66 -29.50 -16.42
C LEU A 579 3.84 -28.48 -17.52
N LYS A 580 3.22 -28.68 -18.70
CA LYS A 580 3.24 -27.69 -19.78
C LYS A 580 2.63 -26.36 -19.34
N LEU A 581 1.50 -26.40 -18.62
CA LEU A 581 0.84 -25.22 -18.11
C LEU A 581 1.72 -24.49 -17.07
N SER A 582 2.42 -25.22 -16.22
CA SER A 582 3.39 -24.68 -15.26
C SER A 582 4.58 -24.02 -15.97
N ASP A 583 5.13 -24.66 -17.00
CA ASP A 583 6.24 -24.10 -17.80
C ASP A 583 5.81 -22.84 -18.58
N GLU A 584 4.53 -22.78 -19.00
CA GLU A 584 3.95 -21.64 -19.72
C GLU A 584 3.75 -20.42 -18.80
N THR A 585 3.46 -20.63 -17.50
CA THR A 585 2.96 -19.57 -16.63
C THR A 585 3.89 -19.19 -15.47
N ASP A 586 4.75 -20.10 -15.03
CA ASP A 586 5.60 -19.96 -13.84
C ASP A 586 4.79 -19.55 -12.58
N LEU A 587 3.63 -20.20 -12.36
CA LEU A 587 2.73 -19.93 -11.24
C LEU A 587 2.90 -20.97 -10.13
N ASP A 588 3.21 -20.51 -8.91
CA ASP A 588 3.40 -21.37 -7.72
C ASP A 588 2.17 -22.23 -7.38
N VAL A 589 0.96 -21.73 -7.69
CA VAL A 589 -0.29 -22.45 -7.43
C VAL A 589 -0.38 -23.79 -8.17
N LEU A 590 0.20 -23.86 -9.37
CA LEU A 590 0.25 -25.09 -10.14
C LEU A 590 1.20 -26.14 -9.53
N MET A 591 2.28 -25.71 -8.89
CA MET A 591 3.18 -26.62 -8.16
C MET A 591 2.44 -27.34 -7.02
N THR A 592 1.67 -26.59 -6.23
CA THR A 592 0.84 -27.15 -5.16
C THR A 592 -0.21 -28.14 -5.71
N THR A 593 -0.81 -27.81 -6.84
CA THR A 593 -1.79 -28.68 -7.52
C THR A 593 -1.14 -29.97 -8.01
N GLN A 594 0.02 -29.87 -8.66
CA GLN A 594 0.80 -31.03 -9.12
C GLN A 594 1.18 -31.95 -7.95
N GLU A 595 1.63 -31.37 -6.82
CA GLU A 595 1.94 -32.12 -5.61
C GLU A 595 0.72 -32.91 -5.08
N LYS A 596 -0.46 -32.27 -5.03
CA LYS A 596 -1.71 -32.93 -4.63
C LYS A 596 -2.03 -34.11 -5.53
N ILE A 597 -1.93 -33.93 -6.85
CA ILE A 597 -2.21 -35.00 -7.82
C ILE A 597 -1.18 -36.14 -7.68
N VAL A 598 0.12 -35.84 -7.61
CA VAL A 598 1.16 -36.84 -7.41
C VAL A 598 0.89 -37.66 -6.14
N ASN A 599 0.59 -36.99 -5.02
CA ASN A 599 0.33 -37.67 -3.75
C ASN A 599 -0.89 -38.62 -3.80
N ASN A 600 -1.90 -38.31 -4.63
CA ASN A 600 -3.04 -39.20 -4.83
C ASN A 600 -2.75 -40.41 -5.73
N PHE A 601 -1.71 -40.36 -6.58
CA PHE A 601 -1.36 -41.43 -7.51
C PHE A 601 0.02 -42.06 -7.22
N ALA A 602 0.68 -41.73 -6.08
CA ALA A 602 2.01 -42.18 -5.74
C ALA A 602 2.07 -43.61 -5.18
N GLU A 603 0.94 -44.31 -5.07
CA GLU A 603 0.87 -45.75 -4.77
C GLU A 603 0.87 -46.55 -6.08
#